data_739800a5bc7e728cff0f2d24bd2cd033
#
_entry.id   739800a5bc7e728cff0f2d24bd2cd033
#
_cell.length_a   1.000
_cell.length_b   1.000
_cell.length_c   1.000
_cell.angle_alpha   90.00
_cell.angle_beta   90.00
_cell.angle_gamma   90.00
#
_symmetry.space_group_name_H-M   'P 1'
#
loop_
_entity.id
_entity.type
_entity.pdbx_description
1 polymer ?
#
loop_
_entity_poly.entity_id
_entity_poly.type
_entity_poly.pdbx_seq_one_letter_code
_entity_poly.pdbx_strand_id
1 'polypeptide(L)'
;MLHIKGLCLLGVRTVWHTEGDGEFFCAGCGGDRGYRRRTGTRRLTVLGLPLLPRGSAGTVVECVVCRARSGPEALEQPTTTVFSAMLRDAVHTVALAVLTAGGSTGRAARETAVEAVRTAGFTDCTEDQLLGLLAAIVADEGRFPGAAGSLPADGLADSLDGCGSWLSIELHEALEPLSRHLAPQGRERVLLQGARIALADGPYLPAEREVLGAVGRCLGLVGEDTARILEAAARTPS
;
A
#
# COMPACT_ATOMS: atom_id res chain seq x y z
N MET A 1 15.43 -60.74 27.98
CA MET A 1 15.54 -59.25 27.80
C MET A 1 14.29 -58.76 27.11
N LEU A 2 13.28 -58.31 27.88
CA LEU A 2 12.05 -57.74 27.32
C LEU A 2 12.31 -56.29 26.98
N HIS A 3 12.41 -55.91 25.70
CA HIS A 3 12.34 -54.55 25.22
C HIS A 3 10.90 -54.05 25.29
N ILE A 4 10.51 -53.44 26.39
CA ILE A 4 9.30 -52.65 26.47
C ILE A 4 9.59 -51.37 25.70
N LYS A 5 9.09 -51.25 24.46
CA LYS A 5 9.05 -50.00 23.70
C LYS A 5 8.39 -48.95 24.59
N GLY A 6 9.16 -47.88 24.90
CA GLY A 6 8.78 -46.87 25.86
C GLY A 6 7.44 -46.22 25.56
N LEU A 7 6.43 -46.64 26.31
CA LEU A 7 5.18 -45.93 26.43
C LEU A 7 5.48 -44.62 27.17
N CYS A 8 5.53 -43.52 26.46
CA CYS A 8 5.72 -42.21 27.09
C CYS A 8 4.47 -41.88 27.89
N LEU A 9 4.50 -42.22 29.19
CA LEU A 9 3.35 -42.11 30.11
C LEU A 9 2.89 -40.66 30.31
N LEU A 10 3.79 -39.71 30.09
CA LEU A 10 3.55 -38.26 30.25
C LEU A 10 4.13 -37.53 29.04
N GLY A 11 3.31 -36.69 28.41
CA GLY A 11 3.72 -35.87 27.27
C GLY A 11 2.95 -34.57 27.20
N VAL A 12 3.40 -33.64 26.34
CA VAL A 12 2.63 -32.44 26.02
C VAL A 12 2.23 -32.51 24.56
N ARG A 13 0.94 -32.40 24.30
CA ARG A 13 0.38 -32.35 22.94
C ARG A 13 -0.29 -31.03 22.71
N THR A 14 -0.04 -30.40 21.55
CA THR A 14 -0.78 -29.22 21.12
C THR A 14 -2.03 -29.64 20.36
N VAL A 15 -3.17 -29.15 20.81
CA VAL A 15 -4.46 -29.31 20.13
C VAL A 15 -4.74 -27.99 19.43
N TRP A 16 -4.98 -28.06 18.12
CA TRP A 16 -5.23 -26.91 17.27
C TRP A 16 -6.72 -26.76 16.98
N HIS A 17 -7.27 -25.59 17.25
CA HIS A 17 -8.64 -25.21 16.89
C HIS A 17 -8.61 -24.19 15.76
N THR A 18 -9.48 -24.35 14.77
CA THR A 18 -9.65 -23.37 13.70
C THR A 18 -10.61 -22.30 14.17
N GLU A 19 -10.20 -21.02 14.07
CA GLU A 19 -10.97 -19.86 14.50
C GLU A 19 -11.50 -19.04 13.32
N GLY A 20 -10.91 -19.20 12.13
CA GLY A 20 -11.30 -18.47 10.94
C GLY A 20 -10.50 -18.89 9.72
N ASP A 21 -10.92 -18.41 8.58
CA ASP A 21 -10.31 -18.59 7.28
C ASP A 21 -10.37 -17.31 6.46
N GLY A 22 -9.71 -17.28 5.31
CA GLY A 22 -9.67 -16.16 4.40
C GLY A 22 -8.57 -16.35 3.36
N GLU A 23 -8.17 -15.28 2.70
CA GLU A 23 -7.08 -15.26 1.73
C GLU A 23 -5.89 -14.44 2.25
N PHE A 24 -4.68 -14.86 1.90
CA PHE A 24 -3.43 -14.19 2.23
C PHE A 24 -2.35 -14.49 1.18
N PHE A 25 -1.33 -13.67 1.15
CA PHE A 25 -0.15 -13.97 0.35
C PHE A 25 0.69 -15.04 1.03
N CYS A 26 0.82 -16.20 0.40
CA CYS A 26 1.62 -17.30 0.91
C CYS A 26 3.02 -17.27 0.28
N ALA A 27 4.05 -16.93 1.06
CA ALA A 27 5.44 -16.92 0.59
C ALA A 27 5.91 -18.31 0.10
N GLY A 28 5.42 -19.41 0.71
CA GLY A 28 5.76 -20.77 0.30
C GLY A 28 5.16 -21.18 -1.04
N CYS A 29 4.02 -20.60 -1.43
CA CYS A 29 3.38 -20.83 -2.72
C CYS A 29 3.72 -19.76 -3.76
N GLY A 30 4.27 -18.62 -3.33
CA GLY A 30 4.55 -17.46 -4.19
C GLY A 30 3.30 -16.77 -4.73
N GLY A 31 2.19 -16.75 -3.97
CA GLY A 31 0.94 -16.10 -4.42
C GLY A 31 -0.20 -16.23 -3.43
N ASP A 32 -1.35 -15.66 -3.79
CA ASP A 32 -2.54 -15.63 -2.93
C ASP A 32 -3.12 -17.02 -2.76
N ARG A 33 -3.40 -17.40 -1.52
CA ARG A 33 -3.95 -18.69 -1.13
C ARG A 33 -4.90 -18.56 0.05
N GLY A 34 -5.84 -19.47 0.14
CA GLY A 34 -6.65 -19.61 1.33
C GLY A 34 -5.81 -20.02 2.55
N TYR A 35 -6.16 -19.49 3.71
CA TYR A 35 -5.56 -19.88 4.98
C TYR A 35 -6.60 -20.37 5.97
N ARG A 36 -6.10 -21.06 7.00
CA ARG A 36 -6.85 -21.33 8.23
C ARG A 36 -6.10 -20.73 9.40
N ARG A 37 -6.75 -19.84 10.13
CA ARG A 37 -6.25 -19.30 11.40
C ARG A 37 -6.53 -20.32 12.49
N ARG A 38 -5.48 -20.78 13.16
CA ARG A 38 -5.57 -21.84 14.16
C ARG A 38 -4.91 -21.40 15.46
N THR A 39 -5.62 -21.61 16.57
CA THR A 39 -5.09 -21.38 17.93
C THR A 39 -4.75 -22.70 18.56
N GLY A 40 -3.54 -22.78 19.08
CA GLY A 40 -3.00 -23.97 19.74
C GLY A 40 -3.15 -23.89 21.25
N THR A 41 -3.68 -24.95 21.85
CA THR A 41 -3.67 -25.15 23.30
C THR A 41 -2.75 -26.34 23.64
N ARG A 42 -1.75 -26.09 24.47
CA ARG A 42 -0.90 -27.15 25.00
C ARG A 42 -1.65 -27.92 26.07
N ARG A 43 -1.72 -29.24 25.94
CA ARG A 43 -2.36 -30.12 26.92
C ARG A 43 -1.37 -31.17 27.38
N LEU A 44 -1.38 -31.42 28.69
CA LEU A 44 -0.66 -32.54 29.28
C LEU A 44 -1.39 -33.83 28.90
N THR A 45 -0.66 -34.79 28.32
CA THR A 45 -1.17 -36.10 27.97
C THR A 45 -0.66 -37.12 28.96
N VAL A 46 -1.58 -37.93 29.49
CA VAL A 46 -1.28 -39.10 30.32
C VAL A 46 -1.81 -40.31 29.56
N LEU A 47 -0.99 -41.32 29.31
CA LEU A 47 -1.34 -42.48 28.51
C LEU A 47 -1.92 -42.13 27.12
N GLY A 48 -1.47 -41.01 26.52
CA GLY A 48 -1.95 -40.54 25.21
C GLY A 48 -3.24 -39.72 25.24
N LEU A 49 -3.92 -39.58 26.39
CA LEU A 49 -5.15 -38.80 26.55
C LEU A 49 -4.82 -37.35 27.00
N PRO A 50 -5.30 -36.33 26.32
CA PRO A 50 -5.07 -34.93 26.68
C PRO A 50 -5.99 -34.52 27.85
N LEU A 51 -5.48 -34.48 29.07
CA LEU A 51 -6.28 -34.30 30.29
C LEU A 51 -6.30 -32.83 30.77
N LEU A 52 -5.14 -32.17 30.90
CA LEU A 52 -5.05 -30.88 31.54
C LEU A 52 -4.50 -29.81 30.59
N PRO A 53 -5.13 -28.61 30.48
CA PRO A 53 -4.56 -27.49 29.74
C PRO A 53 -3.31 -26.98 30.45
N ARG A 54 -2.21 -26.79 29.69
CA ARG A 54 -0.91 -26.32 30.21
C ARG A 54 -0.48 -24.97 29.63
N GLY A 55 -1.36 -24.29 28.92
CA GLY A 55 -1.09 -22.98 28.35
C GLY A 55 -1.40 -22.89 26.86
N SER A 56 -1.23 -21.70 26.28
CA SER A 56 -1.39 -21.43 24.86
C SER A 56 -0.14 -21.82 24.08
N ALA A 57 -0.32 -22.33 22.86
CA ALA A 57 0.78 -22.50 21.90
C ALA A 57 0.82 -21.35 20.86
N GLY A 58 -0.05 -20.34 21.05
CA GLY A 58 -0.18 -19.21 20.15
C GLY A 58 -1.11 -19.46 18.99
N THR A 59 -1.27 -18.41 18.16
CA THR A 59 -2.06 -18.45 16.93
C THR A 59 -1.11 -18.61 15.74
N VAL A 60 -1.52 -19.45 14.79
CA VAL A 60 -0.79 -19.66 13.52
C VAL A 60 -1.75 -19.54 12.35
N VAL A 61 -1.22 -19.11 11.23
CA VAL A 61 -1.87 -19.08 9.92
C VAL A 61 -1.33 -20.24 9.11
N GLU A 62 -2.18 -21.21 8.76
CA GLU A 62 -1.80 -22.40 8.00
C GLU A 62 -2.34 -22.28 6.58
N CYS A 63 -1.46 -22.30 5.57
CA CYS A 63 -1.85 -22.32 4.17
C CYS A 63 -2.62 -23.60 3.84
N VAL A 64 -3.76 -23.49 3.15
CA VAL A 64 -4.56 -24.67 2.79
C VAL A 64 -3.89 -25.54 1.72
N VAL A 65 -2.98 -24.96 0.92
CA VAL A 65 -2.30 -25.63 -0.20
C VAL A 65 -1.00 -26.31 0.28
N CYS A 66 0.00 -25.52 0.68
CA CYS A 66 1.32 -26.06 1.05
C CYS A 66 1.46 -26.44 2.51
N ARG A 67 0.45 -26.16 3.35
CA ARG A 67 0.45 -26.43 4.79
C ARG A 67 1.54 -25.70 5.58
N ALA A 68 2.23 -24.75 4.95
CA ALA A 68 3.16 -23.89 5.64
C ALA A 68 2.44 -23.10 6.74
N ARG A 69 3.13 -22.95 7.88
CA ARG A 69 2.62 -22.22 9.04
C ARG A 69 3.43 -20.95 9.21
N SER A 70 2.71 -19.85 9.33
CA SER A 70 3.26 -18.52 9.61
C SER A 70 2.62 -17.97 10.86
N GLY A 71 3.20 -16.93 11.44
CA GLY A 71 2.55 -16.17 12.49
C GLY A 71 1.41 -15.31 11.96
N PRO A 72 0.61 -14.70 12.86
CA PRO A 72 -0.51 -13.84 12.48
C PRO A 72 -0.08 -12.60 11.67
N GLU A 73 1.17 -12.16 11.79
CA GLU A 73 1.79 -11.08 11.03
C GLU A 73 1.78 -11.33 9.50
N ALA A 74 1.66 -12.58 9.06
CA ALA A 74 1.51 -12.90 7.65
C ALA A 74 0.21 -12.37 7.03
N LEU A 75 -0.79 -12.06 7.86
CA LEU A 75 -2.06 -11.47 7.43
C LEU A 75 -1.99 -9.94 7.25
N GLU A 76 -0.92 -9.30 7.73
CA GLU A 76 -0.68 -7.87 7.54
C GLU A 76 -0.16 -7.57 6.12
N GLN A 77 0.34 -8.60 5.44
CA GLN A 77 0.75 -8.48 4.04
C GLN A 77 -0.47 -8.48 3.13
N PRO A 78 -0.64 -7.49 2.25
CA PRO A 78 -1.74 -7.50 1.29
C PRO A 78 -1.61 -8.69 0.33
N THR A 79 -2.74 -9.18 -0.12
CA THR A 79 -2.77 -10.12 -1.25
C THR A 79 -2.29 -9.42 -2.53
N THR A 80 -1.88 -10.17 -3.55
CA THR A 80 -1.45 -9.60 -4.83
C THR A 80 -2.56 -8.77 -5.48
N THR A 81 -3.81 -9.18 -5.31
CA THR A 81 -4.99 -8.46 -5.79
C THR A 81 -5.14 -7.11 -5.08
N VAL A 82 -5.07 -7.10 -3.74
CA VAL A 82 -5.16 -5.87 -2.93
C VAL A 82 -3.97 -4.96 -3.23
N PHE A 83 -2.75 -5.49 -3.28
CA PHE A 83 -1.56 -4.72 -3.59
C PHE A 83 -1.63 -4.07 -4.98
N SER A 84 -2.13 -4.81 -6.00
CA SER A 84 -2.32 -4.27 -7.34
C SER A 84 -3.38 -3.15 -7.37
N ALA A 85 -4.46 -3.28 -6.59
CA ALA A 85 -5.45 -2.22 -6.45
C ALA A 85 -4.84 -0.97 -5.82
N MET A 86 -4.13 -1.11 -4.69
CA MET A 86 -3.44 0.01 -4.03
C MET A 86 -2.45 0.72 -4.97
N LEU A 87 -1.70 -0.04 -5.79
CA LEU A 87 -0.75 0.55 -6.74
C LEU A 87 -1.47 1.33 -7.85
N ARG A 88 -2.58 0.80 -8.37
CA ARG A 88 -3.40 1.50 -9.38
C ARG A 88 -3.97 2.81 -8.82
N ASP A 89 -4.54 2.76 -7.63
CA ASP A 89 -5.13 3.91 -6.98
C ASP A 89 -4.07 4.98 -6.70
N ALA A 90 -2.90 4.58 -6.22
CA ALA A 90 -1.77 5.47 -6.00
C ALA A 90 -1.31 6.19 -7.28
N VAL A 91 -1.13 5.46 -8.39
CA VAL A 91 -0.72 6.05 -9.68
C VAL A 91 -1.80 6.99 -10.21
N HIS A 92 -3.08 6.62 -10.07
CA HIS A 92 -4.19 7.46 -10.48
C HIS A 92 -4.26 8.77 -9.68
N THR A 93 -4.13 8.69 -8.35
CA THR A 93 -4.12 9.87 -7.48
C THR A 93 -2.93 10.79 -7.77
N VAL A 94 -1.73 10.22 -7.97
CA VAL A 94 -0.54 11.02 -8.36
C VAL A 94 -0.75 11.71 -9.71
N ALA A 95 -1.33 11.01 -10.69
CA ALA A 95 -1.61 11.62 -12.00
C ALA A 95 -2.59 12.79 -11.88
N LEU A 96 -3.69 12.64 -11.14
CA LEU A 96 -4.65 13.71 -10.88
C LEU A 96 -3.98 14.88 -10.14
N ALA A 97 -3.17 14.61 -9.13
CA ALA A 97 -2.49 15.61 -8.34
C ALA A 97 -1.54 16.49 -9.19
N VAL A 98 -0.75 15.84 -10.06
CA VAL A 98 0.18 16.54 -10.94
C VAL A 98 -0.57 17.38 -11.98
N LEU A 99 -1.62 16.82 -12.60
CA LEU A 99 -2.44 17.56 -13.57
C LEU A 99 -3.19 18.73 -12.93
N THR A 100 -3.63 18.61 -11.68
CA THR A 100 -4.24 19.72 -10.93
C THR A 100 -3.22 20.86 -10.72
N ALA A 101 -2.00 20.52 -10.37
CA ALA A 101 -0.93 21.48 -10.09
C ALA A 101 -0.36 22.14 -11.37
N GLY A 102 -0.18 21.35 -12.44
CA GLY A 102 0.39 21.84 -13.71
C GLY A 102 -0.61 22.51 -14.65
N GLY A 103 -1.88 22.36 -14.33
CA GLY A 103 -2.97 22.74 -15.22
C GLY A 103 -3.28 21.67 -16.28
N SER A 104 -4.57 21.44 -16.51
CA SER A 104 -5.05 20.41 -17.43
C SER A 104 -5.02 20.83 -18.93
N THR A 105 -4.35 21.95 -19.26
CA THR A 105 -4.32 22.50 -20.61
C THR A 105 -3.32 21.80 -21.53
N GLY A 106 -2.24 21.28 -20.98
CA GLY A 106 -1.18 20.59 -21.71
C GLY A 106 -1.64 19.24 -22.26
N ARG A 107 -1.56 19.06 -23.57
CA ARG A 107 -1.99 17.82 -24.23
C ARG A 107 -1.05 16.64 -23.88
N ALA A 108 0.26 16.87 -23.92
CA ALA A 108 1.24 15.83 -23.69
C ALA A 108 1.19 15.32 -22.24
N ALA A 109 0.98 16.21 -21.24
CA ALA A 109 0.81 15.82 -19.84
C ALA A 109 -0.44 14.94 -19.67
N ARG A 110 -1.58 15.31 -20.31
CA ARG A 110 -2.81 14.49 -20.25
C ARG A 110 -2.62 13.11 -20.89
N GLU A 111 -2.04 13.05 -22.09
CA GLU A 111 -1.76 11.79 -22.79
C GLU A 111 -0.82 10.90 -21.93
N THR A 112 0.24 11.47 -21.36
CA THR A 112 1.17 10.75 -20.48
C THR A 112 0.49 10.26 -19.20
N ALA A 113 -0.40 11.07 -18.60
CA ALA A 113 -1.16 10.68 -17.42
C ALA A 113 -2.11 9.52 -17.71
N VAL A 114 -2.87 9.58 -18.82
CA VAL A 114 -3.76 8.48 -19.26
C VAL A 114 -2.96 7.20 -19.49
N GLU A 115 -1.80 7.28 -20.15
CA GLU A 115 -0.95 6.12 -20.38
C GLU A 115 -0.42 5.53 -19.07
N ALA A 116 0.03 6.37 -18.13
CA ALA A 116 0.48 5.92 -16.80
C ALA A 116 -0.64 5.20 -16.05
N VAL A 117 -1.84 5.75 -16.04
CA VAL A 117 -3.03 5.18 -15.39
C VAL A 117 -3.45 3.85 -16.03
N ARG A 118 -3.43 3.77 -17.38
CA ARG A 118 -3.70 2.52 -18.11
C ARG A 118 -2.66 1.45 -17.82
N THR A 119 -1.39 1.82 -17.83
CA THR A 119 -0.28 0.90 -17.52
C THR A 119 -0.34 0.39 -16.09
N ALA A 120 -0.83 1.20 -15.16
CA ALA A 120 -1.06 0.79 -13.77
C ALA A 120 -2.22 -0.22 -13.63
N GLY A 121 -3.10 -0.33 -14.64
CA GLY A 121 -4.16 -1.35 -14.69
C GLY A 121 -5.60 -0.82 -14.83
N PHE A 122 -5.79 0.48 -15.01
CA PHE A 122 -7.08 1.07 -15.43
C PHE A 122 -7.15 1.14 -16.96
N THR A 123 -7.22 -0.02 -17.60
CA THR A 123 -7.12 -0.19 -19.06
C THR A 123 -8.13 0.64 -19.84
N ASP A 124 -9.29 0.92 -19.27
CA ASP A 124 -10.40 1.65 -19.89
C ASP A 124 -10.38 3.15 -19.58
N CYS A 125 -9.34 3.65 -18.89
CA CYS A 125 -9.22 5.06 -18.57
C CYS A 125 -9.15 5.89 -19.86
N THR A 126 -10.03 6.88 -19.99
CA THR A 126 -10.04 7.85 -21.09
C THR A 126 -9.65 9.24 -20.62
N GLU A 127 -9.19 10.08 -21.55
CA GLU A 127 -8.87 11.48 -21.26
C GLU A 127 -10.09 12.23 -20.71
N ASP A 128 -11.28 11.99 -21.29
CA ASP A 128 -12.53 12.63 -20.84
C ASP A 128 -12.90 12.24 -19.40
N GLN A 129 -12.68 10.98 -19.03
CA GLN A 129 -12.90 10.54 -17.65
C GLN A 129 -11.94 11.22 -16.68
N LEU A 130 -10.66 11.32 -17.05
CA LEU A 130 -9.65 11.98 -16.23
C LEU A 130 -9.96 13.47 -16.05
N LEU A 131 -10.33 14.15 -17.13
CA LEU A 131 -10.75 15.56 -17.11
C LEU A 131 -12.04 15.78 -16.33
N GLY A 132 -13.00 14.85 -16.44
CA GLY A 132 -14.24 14.89 -15.65
C GLY A 132 -13.99 14.81 -14.15
N LEU A 133 -13.06 13.95 -13.73
CA LEU A 133 -12.63 13.86 -12.34
C LEU A 133 -11.91 15.14 -11.88
N LEU A 134 -10.99 15.68 -12.69
CA LEU A 134 -10.31 16.96 -12.39
C LEU A 134 -11.31 18.10 -12.24
N ALA A 135 -12.30 18.19 -13.12
CA ALA A 135 -13.33 19.22 -13.03
C ALA A 135 -14.19 19.08 -11.76
N ALA A 136 -14.50 17.84 -11.36
CA ALA A 136 -15.22 17.58 -10.10
C ALA A 136 -14.41 18.00 -8.87
N ILE A 137 -13.11 17.71 -8.85
CA ILE A 137 -12.18 18.11 -7.79
C ILE A 137 -12.15 19.63 -7.64
N VAL A 138 -11.91 20.34 -8.74
CA VAL A 138 -11.83 21.82 -8.76
C VAL A 138 -13.17 22.43 -8.33
N ALA A 139 -14.29 21.85 -8.73
CA ALA A 139 -15.62 22.32 -8.32
C ALA A 139 -15.88 22.14 -6.82
N ASP A 140 -15.34 21.10 -6.22
CA ASP A 140 -15.48 20.81 -4.78
C ASP A 140 -14.57 21.71 -3.94
N GLU A 141 -13.36 22.00 -4.37
CA GLU A 141 -12.48 23.00 -3.74
C GLU A 141 -13.11 24.39 -3.72
N GLY A 142 -13.82 24.79 -4.79
CA GLY A 142 -14.57 26.03 -4.86
C GLY A 142 -15.79 26.10 -3.93
N ARG A 143 -16.30 24.95 -3.47
CA ARG A 143 -17.52 24.85 -2.65
C ARG A 143 -17.23 25.04 -1.16
N PHE A 144 -16.00 24.82 -0.70
CA PHE A 144 -15.57 24.97 0.68
C PHE A 144 -14.41 25.93 0.86
N PRO A 145 -14.56 27.24 0.49
CA PRO A 145 -13.49 28.23 0.64
C PRO A 145 -13.14 28.57 2.12
N GLY A 146 -13.80 27.92 3.08
CA GLY A 146 -13.65 28.18 4.50
C GLY A 146 -13.02 27.03 5.31
N ALA A 147 -12.65 25.93 4.72
CA ALA A 147 -12.01 24.82 5.44
C ALA A 147 -10.53 25.09 5.80
N ALA A 148 -9.98 26.21 5.36
CA ALA A 148 -8.62 26.68 5.71
C ALA A 148 -8.48 27.23 7.15
N GLY A 149 -9.48 27.10 8.00
CA GLY A 149 -9.42 27.67 9.34
C GLY A 149 -10.19 26.91 10.39
N SER A 150 -9.83 25.74 10.80
CA SER A 150 -10.11 25.16 12.12
C SER A 150 -9.88 23.66 12.16
N LEU A 151 -8.67 23.19 12.00
CA LEU A 151 -8.25 21.90 12.56
C LEU A 151 -7.14 22.14 13.58
N PRO A 152 -7.14 21.43 14.73
CA PRO A 152 -6.12 21.63 15.74
C PRO A 152 -4.75 21.27 15.16
N ALA A 153 -3.81 22.21 15.34
CA ALA A 153 -2.43 22.13 14.88
C ALA A 153 -1.65 21.11 15.72
N ASP A 154 -1.80 19.83 15.43
CA ASP A 154 -0.89 18.81 15.91
C ASP A 154 -0.13 18.19 14.74
N GLY A 155 1.00 18.79 14.43
CA GLY A 155 2.17 18.12 13.80
C GLY A 155 2.09 17.72 12.32
N LEU A 156 0.91 17.62 11.70
CA LEU A 156 0.75 17.18 10.30
C LEU A 156 0.58 18.36 9.32
N ALA A 157 0.08 19.49 9.80
CA ALA A 157 -0.25 20.65 8.97
C ALA A 157 0.99 21.35 8.38
N ASP A 158 2.15 21.28 9.04
CA ASP A 158 3.37 22.00 8.65
C ASP A 158 4.08 21.43 7.41
N SER A 159 3.59 20.27 6.91
CA SER A 159 4.22 19.56 5.78
C SER A 159 3.47 19.67 4.44
N LEU A 160 2.28 20.28 4.42
CA LEU A 160 1.34 20.19 3.29
C LEU A 160 0.82 21.55 2.79
N ASP A 161 1.41 22.67 3.24
CA ASP A 161 0.93 24.03 3.00
C ASP A 161 0.90 24.52 1.53
N GLY A 162 1.40 23.72 0.59
CA GLY A 162 1.42 24.08 -0.83
C GLY A 162 0.40 23.36 -1.72
N CYS A 163 -0.21 22.29 -1.21
CA CYS A 163 -1.24 21.51 -1.91
C CYS A 163 -2.58 21.80 -1.25
N GLY A 164 -3.65 22.03 -2.00
CA GLY A 164 -4.99 22.18 -1.42
C GLY A 164 -5.25 21.06 -0.41
N SER A 165 -5.89 21.36 0.73
CA SER A 165 -6.00 20.43 1.87
C SER A 165 -6.63 19.08 1.48
N TRP A 166 -7.54 19.10 0.50
CA TRP A 166 -8.16 17.89 -0.06
C TRP A 166 -7.13 16.98 -0.76
N LEU A 167 -6.35 17.54 -1.67
CA LEU A 167 -5.36 16.78 -2.44
C LEU A 167 -4.29 16.14 -1.55
N SER A 168 -3.95 16.83 -0.46
CA SER A 168 -3.03 16.31 0.56
C SER A 168 -3.59 15.08 1.26
N ILE A 169 -4.87 15.08 1.59
CA ILE A 169 -5.55 13.95 2.24
C ILE A 169 -5.59 12.76 1.29
N GLU A 170 -6.03 12.96 0.05
CA GLU A 170 -6.11 11.90 -0.96
C GLU A 170 -4.74 11.28 -1.27
N LEU A 171 -3.70 12.10 -1.40
CA LEU A 171 -2.33 11.60 -1.57
C LEU A 171 -1.88 10.76 -0.38
N HIS A 172 -2.19 11.20 0.84
CA HIS A 172 -1.83 10.47 2.04
C HIS A 172 -2.56 9.14 2.14
N GLU A 173 -3.88 9.13 1.91
CA GLU A 173 -4.70 7.92 1.95
C GLU A 173 -4.32 6.90 0.88
N ALA A 174 -3.95 7.35 -0.31
CA ALA A 174 -3.54 6.45 -1.39
C ALA A 174 -2.11 5.94 -1.26
N LEU A 175 -1.17 6.78 -0.79
CA LEU A 175 0.25 6.47 -0.84
C LEU A 175 0.82 5.88 0.46
N GLU A 176 0.37 6.32 1.65
CA GLU A 176 0.93 5.85 2.91
C GLU A 176 0.73 4.35 3.14
N PRO A 177 -0.48 3.77 2.94
CA PRO A 177 -0.66 2.33 3.07
C PRO A 177 0.21 1.54 2.11
N LEU A 178 0.34 2.01 0.85
CA LEU A 178 1.15 1.39 -0.18
C LEU A 178 2.65 1.46 0.14
N SER A 179 3.12 2.58 0.70
CA SER A 179 4.54 2.83 0.98
C SER A 179 5.16 1.76 1.87
N ARG A 180 4.39 1.20 2.81
CA ARG A 180 4.82 0.16 3.76
C ARG A 180 5.13 -1.17 3.07
N HIS A 181 4.53 -1.41 1.90
CA HIS A 181 4.65 -2.65 1.13
C HIS A 181 5.56 -2.51 -0.09
N LEU A 182 6.01 -1.29 -0.41
CA LEU A 182 6.92 -1.03 -1.51
C LEU A 182 8.39 -1.09 -1.07
N ALA A 183 9.21 -1.78 -1.86
CA ALA A 183 10.65 -1.64 -1.79
C ALA A 183 11.08 -0.20 -2.18
N PRO A 184 12.25 0.29 -1.74
CA PRO A 184 12.72 1.65 -2.07
C PRO A 184 12.62 1.99 -3.56
N GLN A 185 13.04 1.08 -4.44
CA GLN A 185 12.95 1.26 -5.89
C GLN A 185 11.50 1.36 -6.40
N GLY A 186 10.54 0.72 -5.72
CA GLY A 186 9.12 0.83 -6.04
C GLY A 186 8.58 2.21 -5.73
N ARG A 187 8.95 2.79 -4.59
CA ARG A 187 8.60 4.16 -4.17
C ARG A 187 9.15 5.18 -5.15
N GLU A 188 10.42 5.04 -5.53
CA GLU A 188 11.08 5.89 -6.54
C GLU A 188 10.34 5.83 -7.89
N ARG A 189 9.89 4.63 -8.32
CA ARG A 189 9.15 4.46 -9.58
C ARG A 189 7.82 5.19 -9.58
N VAL A 190 7.07 5.16 -8.47
CA VAL A 190 5.81 5.90 -8.36
C VAL A 190 6.07 7.41 -8.46
N LEU A 191 7.08 7.93 -7.77
CA LEU A 191 7.49 9.34 -7.87
C LEU A 191 7.90 9.71 -9.32
N LEU A 192 8.69 8.85 -9.97
CA LEU A 192 9.14 9.06 -11.36
C LEU A 192 7.98 9.06 -12.36
N GLN A 193 6.90 8.31 -12.13
CA GLN A 193 5.72 8.38 -12.98
C GLN A 193 5.06 9.77 -12.89
N GLY A 194 4.89 10.32 -11.68
CA GLY A 194 4.42 11.69 -11.51
C GLY A 194 5.36 12.71 -12.18
N ALA A 195 6.67 12.55 -12.02
CA ALA A 195 7.67 13.40 -12.63
C ALA A 195 7.59 13.41 -14.17
N ARG A 196 7.35 12.24 -14.80
CA ARG A 196 7.17 12.14 -16.26
C ARG A 196 5.93 12.86 -16.76
N ILE A 197 4.83 12.81 -16.01
CA ILE A 197 3.62 13.56 -16.35
C ILE A 197 3.90 15.06 -16.32
N ALA A 198 4.54 15.56 -15.25
CA ALA A 198 4.88 16.96 -15.10
C ALA A 198 5.86 17.46 -16.18
N LEU A 199 6.81 16.63 -16.60
CA LEU A 199 7.81 17.00 -17.60
C LEU A 199 7.33 16.89 -19.05
N ALA A 200 6.16 16.29 -19.29
CA ALA A 200 5.67 16.03 -20.64
C ALA A 200 5.40 17.32 -21.44
N ASP A 201 5.01 18.40 -20.76
CA ASP A 201 4.75 19.71 -21.38
C ASP A 201 5.91 20.71 -21.20
N GLY A 202 7.01 20.30 -20.58
CA GLY A 202 8.19 21.18 -20.38
C GLY A 202 8.81 21.04 -18.98
N PRO A 203 9.59 22.04 -18.56
CA PRO A 203 10.18 22.04 -17.22
C PRO A 203 9.12 22.13 -16.13
N TYR A 204 9.41 21.52 -14.96
CA TYR A 204 8.51 21.57 -13.80
C TYR A 204 8.06 22.99 -13.45
N LEU A 205 6.77 23.16 -13.28
CA LEU A 205 6.21 24.34 -12.63
C LEU A 205 6.45 24.29 -11.10
N PRO A 206 6.48 25.43 -10.41
CA PRO A 206 6.64 25.46 -8.95
C PRO A 206 5.60 24.59 -8.22
N ALA A 207 4.32 24.68 -8.58
CA ALA A 207 3.25 23.90 -7.99
C ALA A 207 3.41 22.38 -8.24
N GLU A 208 3.90 21.97 -9.41
CA GLU A 208 4.20 20.56 -9.69
C GLU A 208 5.33 20.02 -8.81
N ARG A 209 6.36 20.83 -8.56
CA ARG A 209 7.45 20.47 -7.64
C ARG A 209 6.96 20.30 -6.21
N GLU A 210 6.05 21.16 -5.76
CA GLU A 210 5.45 21.05 -4.43
C GLU A 210 4.63 19.77 -4.29
N VAL A 211 3.78 19.48 -5.27
CA VAL A 211 3.01 18.22 -5.31
C VAL A 211 3.92 17.00 -5.34
N LEU A 212 4.93 16.98 -6.20
CA LEU A 212 5.87 15.85 -6.27
C LEU A 212 6.68 15.71 -4.97
N GLY A 213 6.99 16.83 -4.31
CA GLY A 213 7.56 16.82 -2.97
C GLY A 213 6.62 16.17 -1.93
N ALA A 214 5.32 16.50 -1.99
CA ALA A 214 4.31 15.87 -1.15
C ALA A 214 4.19 14.35 -1.44
N VAL A 215 4.15 13.95 -2.71
CA VAL A 215 4.18 12.53 -3.13
C VAL A 215 5.41 11.82 -2.54
N GLY A 216 6.59 12.42 -2.62
CA GLY A 216 7.81 11.87 -2.03
C GLY A 216 7.68 11.65 -0.52
N ARG A 217 7.14 12.62 0.21
CA ARG A 217 6.90 12.52 1.66
C ARG A 217 5.91 11.38 2.00
N CYS A 218 4.77 11.31 1.30
CA CYS A 218 3.78 10.25 1.50
C CYS A 218 4.35 8.85 1.20
N LEU A 219 5.28 8.76 0.25
CA LEU A 219 6.01 7.52 -0.06
C LEU A 219 7.13 7.22 0.95
N GLY A 220 7.39 8.10 1.93
CA GLY A 220 8.45 7.93 2.90
C GLY A 220 9.87 8.08 2.30
N LEU A 221 10.01 8.87 1.23
CA LEU A 221 11.30 9.24 0.67
C LEU A 221 11.86 10.45 1.43
N VAL A 222 13.18 10.47 1.65
CA VAL A 222 13.85 11.62 2.24
C VAL A 222 13.82 12.80 1.24
N GLY A 223 13.68 14.03 1.73
CA GLY A 223 13.58 15.21 0.87
C GLY A 223 14.75 15.38 -0.11
N GLU A 224 15.99 15.07 0.33
CA GLU A 224 17.18 15.09 -0.53
C GLU A 224 17.11 14.04 -1.65
N ASP A 225 16.63 12.83 -1.35
CA ASP A 225 16.44 11.78 -2.37
C ASP A 225 15.35 12.17 -3.35
N THR A 226 14.23 12.72 -2.85
CA THR A 226 13.15 13.23 -3.71
C THR A 226 13.69 14.28 -4.68
N ALA A 227 14.41 15.29 -4.19
CA ALA A 227 15.01 16.33 -5.04
C ALA A 227 15.98 15.73 -6.07
N ARG A 228 16.86 14.83 -5.66
CA ARG A 228 17.81 14.16 -6.54
C ARG A 228 17.12 13.37 -7.66
N ILE A 229 16.04 12.65 -7.34
CA ILE A 229 15.24 11.90 -8.31
C ILE A 229 14.58 12.81 -9.32
N LEU A 230 13.95 13.91 -8.87
CA LEU A 230 13.30 14.88 -9.74
C LEU A 230 14.30 15.61 -10.66
N GLU A 231 15.47 15.97 -10.14
CA GLU A 231 16.54 16.55 -10.96
C GLU A 231 17.10 15.56 -11.99
N ALA A 232 17.24 14.29 -11.62
CA ALA A 232 17.69 13.25 -12.54
C ALA A 232 16.66 13.04 -13.66
N ALA A 233 15.37 13.02 -13.34
CA ALA A 233 14.29 12.91 -14.32
C ALA A 233 14.29 14.10 -15.30
N ALA A 234 14.49 15.32 -14.82
CA ALA A 234 14.52 16.52 -15.66
C ALA A 234 15.73 16.56 -16.63
N ARG A 235 16.81 15.83 -16.34
CA ARG A 235 17.98 15.74 -17.22
C ARG A 235 17.89 14.63 -18.26
N THR A 236 16.96 13.71 -18.11
CA THR A 236 16.78 12.59 -19.05
C THR A 236 15.68 13.01 -20.03
N PRO A 237 16.02 13.28 -21.33
CA PRO A 237 14.99 13.58 -22.31
C PRO A 237 14.05 12.38 -22.46
N SER A 238 12.75 12.64 -22.49
CA SER A 238 11.68 11.67 -22.73
C SER A 238 11.68 11.21 -24.18
#